data_8a80151902c9b1259464fcd8cc50a2fa
#
_entry.id   8a80151902c9b1259464fcd8cc50a2fa
#
_cell.length_a   1.000
_cell.length_b   1.000
_cell.length_c   1.000
_cell.angle_alpha   90.00
_cell.angle_beta   90.00
_cell.angle_gamma   90.00
#
_symmetry.space_group_name_H-M   'P 1'
#
loop_
_entity.id
_entity.type
_entity.pdbx_description
1 polymer ?
#
loop_
_entity_poly.entity_id
_entity_poly.type
_entity_poly.pdbx_seq_one_letter_code
_entity_poly.pdbx_strand_id
1 'polypeptide(L)'
;MSKLLIGGSTAGFFSMFRGTVGTFLIAEQNELDPLVVWQETLYDNNKFDNAWEYYFEQVSDYDMRKDRVHRYSGHNILPREYNTRVEMNRLINKYVRVKQEIEDKVSHIVSDLGENPLGVHIRMTDKHNCTKHGEPETGKPISVKLYQEHVDENLEQSDSKVFLATDDLDVLEAMKERYGNRILTTECIRSTGYKSIHHDLEGNNREKGEQVLIDCLVLSRCKHIIKGISNVALCAMFWNLDLTCENLNSIHRNDTREDFVNA
;
A
#
# COMPACT_ATOMS: atom_id res chain seq x y z
N MET A 1 -4.30 31.84 -5.01
CA MET A 1 -3.14 31.06 -5.53
C MET A 1 -3.67 30.03 -6.53
N SER A 2 -2.82 29.51 -7.40
CA SER A 2 -3.25 28.46 -8.35
C SER A 2 -3.08 27.08 -7.72
N LYS A 3 -4.12 26.27 -7.78
CA LYS A 3 -4.17 24.92 -7.18
C LYS A 3 -4.22 23.85 -8.26
N LEU A 4 -3.55 22.72 -8.03
CA LEU A 4 -3.72 21.52 -8.82
C LEU A 4 -4.63 20.55 -8.06
N LEU A 5 -5.86 20.37 -8.55
CA LEU A 5 -6.80 19.39 -7.99
C LEU A 5 -6.40 17.99 -8.41
N ILE A 6 -6.13 17.15 -7.44
CA ILE A 6 -5.76 15.75 -7.60
C ILE A 6 -6.95 14.89 -7.18
N GLY A 7 -7.65 14.32 -8.14
CA GLY A 7 -8.86 13.53 -7.91
C GLY A 7 -8.57 12.09 -7.48
N GLY A 8 -9.58 11.47 -6.88
CA GLY A 8 -9.62 10.03 -6.62
C GLY A 8 -10.01 9.21 -7.85
N SER A 9 -10.12 7.91 -7.67
CA SER A 9 -10.59 6.95 -8.66
C SER A 9 -11.17 5.69 -8.02
N THR A 10 -11.70 4.79 -8.82
CA THR A 10 -12.18 3.48 -8.38
C THR A 10 -11.08 2.40 -8.33
N ALA A 11 -9.82 2.79 -8.38
CA ALA A 11 -8.70 1.87 -8.21
C ALA A 11 -8.48 1.50 -6.73
N GLY A 12 -7.72 0.43 -6.47
CA GLY A 12 -7.31 0.08 -5.11
C GLY A 12 -6.48 1.19 -4.45
N PHE A 13 -6.54 1.28 -3.11
CA PHE A 13 -6.00 2.37 -2.30
C PHE A 13 -4.59 2.81 -2.70
N PHE A 14 -3.65 1.88 -2.72
CA PHE A 14 -2.26 2.21 -3.03
C PHE A 14 -1.97 2.42 -4.53
N SER A 15 -2.85 1.97 -5.42
CA SER A 15 -2.79 2.39 -6.82
C SER A 15 -3.14 3.87 -6.95
N MET A 16 -4.20 4.29 -6.27
CA MET A 16 -4.65 5.68 -6.21
C MET A 16 -3.63 6.57 -5.45
N PHE A 17 -3.12 6.10 -4.30
CA PHE A 17 -2.11 6.81 -3.52
C PHE A 17 -0.83 7.09 -4.33
N ARG A 18 -0.31 6.09 -5.05
CA ARG A 18 0.85 6.29 -5.93
C ARG A 18 0.60 7.34 -7.00
N GLY A 19 -0.56 7.31 -7.64
CA GLY A 19 -0.97 8.32 -8.61
C GLY A 19 -1.01 9.72 -8.00
N THR A 20 -1.56 9.85 -6.78
CA THR A 20 -1.61 11.11 -6.04
C THR A 20 -0.21 11.63 -5.73
N VAL A 21 0.66 10.80 -5.14
CA VAL A 21 2.04 11.18 -4.82
C VAL A 21 2.80 11.57 -6.08
N GLY A 22 2.67 10.80 -7.17
CA GLY A 22 3.28 11.15 -8.45
C GLY A 22 2.79 12.51 -9.00
N THR A 23 1.53 12.85 -8.78
CA THR A 23 0.97 14.12 -9.24
C THR A 23 1.51 15.33 -8.45
N PHE A 24 2.04 15.11 -7.23
CA PHE A 24 2.74 16.20 -6.51
C PHE A 24 3.97 16.72 -7.27
N LEU A 25 4.70 15.84 -7.98
CA LEU A 25 5.80 16.28 -8.83
C LEU A 25 5.31 17.19 -9.97
N ILE A 26 4.15 16.87 -10.57
CA ILE A 26 3.54 17.70 -11.61
C ILE A 26 3.14 19.07 -11.05
N ALA A 27 2.62 19.11 -9.82
CA ALA A 27 2.31 20.34 -9.13
C ALA A 27 3.59 21.20 -8.94
N GLU A 28 4.68 20.60 -8.47
CA GLU A 28 5.97 21.29 -8.33
C GLU A 28 6.50 21.86 -9.66
N GLN A 29 6.49 21.05 -10.71
CA GLN A 29 6.98 21.44 -12.04
C GLN A 29 6.19 22.61 -12.66
N ASN A 30 4.94 22.80 -12.23
CA ASN A 30 4.06 23.86 -12.73
C ASN A 30 3.82 24.97 -11.70
N GLU A 31 4.54 24.98 -10.60
CA GLU A 31 4.42 25.99 -9.52
C GLU A 31 2.97 26.10 -8.99
N LEU A 32 2.28 24.95 -8.86
CA LEU A 32 0.92 24.85 -8.37
C LEU A 32 0.90 24.23 -6.97
N ASP A 33 0.01 24.69 -6.11
CA ASP A 33 -0.21 24.06 -4.82
C ASP A 33 -1.13 22.82 -4.99
N PRO A 34 -0.74 21.63 -4.54
CA PRO A 34 -1.60 20.46 -4.65
C PRO A 34 -2.80 20.54 -3.69
N LEU A 35 -3.97 20.16 -4.18
CA LEU A 35 -5.20 19.97 -3.42
C LEU A 35 -5.75 18.59 -3.71
N VAL A 36 -5.79 17.72 -2.71
CA VAL A 36 -6.21 16.32 -2.89
C VAL A 36 -7.69 16.16 -2.53
N VAL A 37 -8.46 15.63 -3.49
CA VAL A 37 -9.89 15.37 -3.32
C VAL A 37 -10.23 14.00 -3.86
N TRP A 38 -10.28 13.01 -2.97
CA TRP A 38 -10.69 11.65 -3.28
C TRP A 38 -12.19 11.49 -3.08
N GLN A 39 -12.95 11.72 -4.13
CA GLN A 39 -14.40 11.52 -4.16
C GLN A 39 -14.74 10.42 -5.17
N GLU A 40 -15.91 9.79 -4.99
CA GLU A 40 -16.40 8.69 -5.82
C GLU A 40 -15.37 7.55 -5.94
N THR A 41 -14.75 7.20 -4.82
CA THR A 41 -13.75 6.15 -4.70
C THR A 41 -14.36 4.88 -4.09
N LEU A 42 -13.56 3.83 -3.92
CA LEU A 42 -13.96 2.62 -3.18
C LEU A 42 -13.84 2.80 -1.65
N TYR A 43 -13.40 3.96 -1.18
CA TYR A 43 -13.03 4.22 0.22
C TYR A 43 -13.81 5.35 0.87
N ASP A 44 -14.66 6.04 0.12
CA ASP A 44 -15.60 7.00 0.69
C ASP A 44 -16.89 6.30 1.16
N ASN A 45 -17.40 6.71 2.31
CA ASN A 45 -18.68 6.25 2.83
C ASN A 45 -19.84 7.04 2.24
N ASN A 46 -19.56 8.22 1.74
CA ASN A 46 -20.51 9.14 1.15
C ASN A 46 -19.85 9.84 -0.05
N LYS A 47 -20.54 9.89 -1.19
CA LYS A 47 -20.03 10.49 -2.44
C LYS A 47 -19.60 11.96 -2.35
N PHE A 48 -19.96 12.66 -1.27
CA PHE A 48 -19.56 14.05 -1.02
C PHE A 48 -18.34 14.17 -0.12
N ASP A 49 -17.91 13.05 0.50
CA ASP A 49 -16.76 13.07 1.38
C ASP A 49 -15.46 13.10 0.57
N ASN A 50 -14.45 13.72 1.15
CA ASN A 50 -13.09 13.58 0.66
C ASN A 50 -12.39 12.43 1.40
N ALA A 51 -12.34 11.25 0.79
CA ALA A 51 -11.75 10.07 1.43
C ALA A 51 -10.25 10.26 1.76
N TRP A 52 -9.52 11.15 1.10
CA TRP A 52 -8.16 11.51 1.48
C TRP A 52 -8.10 11.97 2.94
N GLU A 53 -9.04 12.82 3.35
CA GLU A 53 -9.08 13.39 4.70
C GLU A 53 -9.53 12.42 5.79
N TYR A 54 -9.90 11.21 5.45
CA TYR A 54 -10.06 10.13 6.44
C TYR A 54 -8.72 9.65 7.00
N TYR A 55 -7.65 9.73 6.19
CA TYR A 55 -6.38 9.08 6.45
C TYR A 55 -5.21 10.06 6.60
N PHE A 56 -5.30 11.18 5.91
CA PHE A 56 -4.23 12.16 5.79
C PHE A 56 -4.73 13.57 6.09
N GLU A 57 -3.81 14.42 6.54
CA GLU A 57 -4.10 15.85 6.58
C GLU A 57 -4.17 16.42 5.17
N GLN A 58 -4.97 17.46 4.97
CA GLN A 58 -5.02 18.14 3.67
C GLN A 58 -3.68 18.82 3.37
N VAL A 59 -3.24 18.73 2.14
CA VAL A 59 -1.93 19.22 1.70
C VAL A 59 -1.87 20.74 1.65
N SER A 60 -2.97 21.39 1.28
CA SER A 60 -3.07 22.84 1.22
C SER A 60 -4.49 23.33 1.48
N ASP A 61 -4.61 24.52 2.05
CA ASP A 61 -5.91 25.18 2.22
C ASP A 61 -6.52 25.55 0.86
N TYR A 62 -7.84 25.53 0.80
CA TYR A 62 -8.58 25.93 -0.39
C TYR A 62 -9.65 26.98 -0.08
N ASP A 63 -9.62 28.08 -0.81
CA ASP A 63 -10.67 29.10 -0.78
C ASP A 63 -11.25 29.28 -2.18
N MET A 64 -12.50 28.79 -2.38
CA MET A 64 -13.24 28.91 -3.68
C MET A 64 -13.28 30.33 -4.25
N ARG A 65 -13.18 31.36 -3.40
CA ARG A 65 -13.29 32.77 -3.83
C ARG A 65 -11.97 33.35 -4.33
N LYS A 66 -10.85 32.73 -3.95
CA LYS A 66 -9.51 33.25 -4.21
C LYS A 66 -8.67 32.34 -5.09
N ASP A 67 -8.94 31.06 -5.07
CA ASP A 67 -8.08 30.06 -5.69
C ASP A 67 -8.58 29.67 -7.09
N ARG A 68 -7.66 29.72 -8.06
CA ARG A 68 -7.89 29.15 -9.39
C ARG A 68 -7.52 27.68 -9.35
N VAL A 69 -8.45 26.81 -9.75
CA VAL A 69 -8.24 25.37 -9.74
C VAL A 69 -7.98 24.83 -11.14
N HIS A 70 -6.86 24.16 -11.28
CA HIS A 70 -6.52 23.33 -12.44
C HIS A 70 -6.82 21.87 -12.10
N ARG A 71 -7.66 21.21 -12.87
CA ARG A 71 -7.96 19.78 -12.67
C ARG A 71 -6.96 18.93 -13.41
N TYR A 72 -6.38 17.99 -12.71
CA TYR A 72 -5.58 16.94 -13.28
C TYR A 72 -6.37 15.63 -13.19
N SER A 73 -6.86 15.16 -14.32
CA SER A 73 -7.56 13.88 -14.43
C SER A 73 -6.58 12.82 -14.93
N GLY A 74 -5.66 12.41 -14.10
CA GLY A 74 -4.66 11.47 -14.56
C GLY A 74 -4.40 10.36 -13.55
N HIS A 75 -4.70 9.13 -13.94
CA HIS A 75 -4.05 7.94 -13.41
C HIS A 75 -2.61 7.84 -13.97
N ASN A 76 -1.97 8.99 -14.22
CA ASN A 76 -0.66 8.99 -14.81
C ASN A 76 0.34 8.54 -13.75
N ILE A 77 0.64 7.26 -13.82
CA ILE A 77 1.89 6.74 -13.28
C ILE A 77 2.98 7.64 -13.87
N LEU A 78 3.76 8.28 -12.99
CA LEU A 78 4.91 9.07 -13.42
C LEU A 78 5.75 8.27 -14.44
N PRO A 79 6.36 8.93 -15.42
CA PRO A 79 7.40 8.31 -16.22
C PRO A 79 8.38 7.55 -15.33
N ARG A 80 8.91 6.43 -15.81
CA ARG A 80 9.74 5.52 -14.99
C ARG A 80 10.89 6.23 -14.30
N GLU A 81 11.52 7.21 -14.98
CA GLU A 81 12.61 8.01 -14.45
C GLU A 81 12.27 8.80 -13.18
N TYR A 82 11.01 9.11 -12.94
CA TYR A 82 10.54 9.83 -11.73
C TYR A 82 9.86 8.93 -10.72
N ASN A 83 9.56 7.68 -11.07
CA ASN A 83 8.89 6.73 -10.19
C ASN A 83 9.92 5.89 -9.40
N THR A 84 10.97 6.54 -8.88
CA THR A 84 11.99 5.91 -8.07
C THR A 84 11.61 5.95 -6.59
N ARG A 85 12.16 5.04 -5.77
CA ARG A 85 11.95 5.05 -4.31
C ARG A 85 12.35 6.39 -3.69
N VAL A 86 13.48 6.94 -4.11
CA VAL A 86 14.00 8.20 -3.58
C VAL A 86 13.06 9.35 -3.87
N GLU A 87 12.56 9.48 -5.08
CA GLU A 87 11.66 10.57 -5.45
C GLU A 87 10.29 10.41 -4.79
N MET A 88 9.73 9.21 -4.78
CA MET A 88 8.47 8.94 -4.09
C MET A 88 8.58 9.19 -2.58
N ASN A 89 9.67 8.80 -1.94
CA ASN A 89 9.95 9.10 -0.54
C ASN A 89 10.04 10.60 -0.29
N ARG A 90 10.76 11.34 -1.12
CA ARG A 90 10.86 12.82 -1.05
C ARG A 90 9.47 13.48 -1.09
N LEU A 91 8.64 13.07 -2.04
CA LEU A 91 7.28 13.62 -2.21
C LEU A 91 6.37 13.25 -1.03
N ILE A 92 6.44 12.01 -0.54
CA ILE A 92 5.70 11.58 0.65
C ILE A 92 6.12 12.43 1.85
N ASN A 93 7.40 12.55 2.13
CA ASN A 93 7.90 13.34 3.28
C ASN A 93 7.51 14.81 3.18
N LYS A 94 7.40 15.37 1.99
CA LYS A 94 7.01 16.76 1.80
C LYS A 94 5.51 16.99 1.96
N TYR A 95 4.68 16.13 1.38
CA TYR A 95 3.25 16.41 1.18
C TYR A 95 2.30 15.54 1.98
N VAL A 96 2.73 14.35 2.43
CA VAL A 96 1.83 13.42 3.11
C VAL A 96 2.01 13.53 4.62
N ARG A 97 0.92 13.73 5.33
CA ARG A 97 0.84 13.68 6.79
C ARG A 97 -0.26 12.71 7.16
N VAL A 98 0.13 11.56 7.67
CA VAL A 98 -0.80 10.56 8.18
C VAL A 98 -1.46 11.11 9.44
N LYS A 99 -2.75 10.87 9.64
CA LYS A 99 -3.44 11.31 10.85
C LYS A 99 -2.89 10.63 12.08
N GLN A 100 -2.80 11.38 13.18
CA GLN A 100 -2.20 10.92 14.44
C GLN A 100 -2.87 9.66 14.97
N GLU A 101 -4.18 9.55 14.88
CA GLU A 101 -4.94 8.37 15.29
C GLU A 101 -4.51 7.08 14.58
N ILE A 102 -4.09 7.17 13.32
CA ILE A 102 -3.56 6.04 12.54
C ILE A 102 -2.11 5.75 12.94
N GLU A 103 -1.29 6.80 13.10
CA GLU A 103 0.10 6.66 13.56
C GLU A 103 0.18 6.03 14.96
N ASP A 104 -0.76 6.33 15.86
CA ASP A 104 -0.83 5.74 17.19
C ASP A 104 -1.12 4.23 17.11
N LYS A 105 -2.07 3.82 16.23
CA LYS A 105 -2.36 2.40 15.99
C LYS A 105 -1.15 1.66 15.42
N VAL A 106 -0.47 2.25 14.44
CA VAL A 106 0.75 1.70 13.84
C VAL A 106 1.86 1.55 14.89
N SER A 107 2.07 2.58 15.71
CA SER A 107 3.10 2.59 16.76
C SER A 107 2.85 1.50 17.80
N HIS A 108 1.59 1.26 18.18
CA HIS A 108 1.22 0.18 19.09
C HIS A 108 1.61 -1.19 18.50
N ILE A 109 1.23 -1.47 17.27
CA ILE A 109 1.57 -2.75 16.59
C ILE A 109 3.09 -2.92 16.48
N VAL A 110 3.80 -1.86 16.11
CA VAL A 110 5.27 -1.90 15.97
C VAL A 110 5.94 -2.16 17.33
N SER A 111 5.42 -1.60 18.41
CA SER A 111 5.94 -1.87 19.77
C SER A 111 5.80 -3.36 20.15
N ASP A 112 4.71 -3.98 19.77
CA ASP A 112 4.46 -5.41 20.01
C ASP A 112 5.33 -6.33 19.15
N LEU A 113 5.74 -5.86 17.96
CA LEU A 113 6.64 -6.60 17.08
C LEU A 113 8.07 -6.68 17.64
N GLY A 114 8.49 -5.72 18.44
CA GLY A 114 9.83 -5.65 19.03
C GLY A 114 10.90 -5.22 18.01
N GLU A 115 12.14 -5.60 18.27
CA GLU A 115 13.27 -5.21 17.44
C GLU A 115 13.37 -6.06 16.16
N ASN A 116 13.74 -5.41 15.05
CA ASN A 116 14.00 -6.03 13.74
C ASN A 116 12.91 -6.98 13.24
N PRO A 117 11.63 -6.61 13.22
CA PRO A 117 10.56 -7.50 12.77
C PRO A 117 10.69 -7.82 11.28
N LEU A 118 10.28 -9.05 10.92
CA LEU A 118 10.12 -9.48 9.54
C LEU A 118 8.70 -9.12 9.08
N GLY A 119 8.57 -8.41 7.96
CA GLY A 119 7.30 -8.17 7.31
C GLY A 119 7.02 -9.22 6.23
N VAL A 120 5.80 -9.69 6.14
CA VAL A 120 5.36 -10.60 5.08
C VAL A 120 4.07 -10.06 4.47
N HIS A 121 4.08 -9.81 3.17
CA HIS A 121 2.89 -9.36 2.46
C HIS A 121 2.43 -10.39 1.44
N ILE A 122 1.28 -11.00 1.68
CA ILE A 122 0.68 -12.04 0.85
C ILE A 122 -0.67 -11.56 0.33
N ARG A 123 -0.77 -11.33 -0.98
CA ARG A 123 -2.02 -10.97 -1.64
C ARG A 123 -2.52 -12.11 -2.52
N MET A 124 -3.71 -12.62 -2.21
CA MET A 124 -4.28 -13.79 -2.88
C MET A 124 -5.55 -13.47 -3.65
N THR A 125 -6.48 -12.71 -3.06
CA THR A 125 -7.89 -12.71 -3.45
C THR A 125 -8.19 -12.34 -4.90
N ASP A 126 -7.69 -11.21 -5.42
CA ASP A 126 -7.93 -10.77 -6.79
C ASP A 126 -6.88 -11.27 -7.79
N LYS A 127 -5.81 -11.89 -7.31
CA LYS A 127 -4.72 -12.41 -8.17
C LYS A 127 -5.07 -13.71 -8.88
N HIS A 128 -6.03 -14.48 -8.38
CA HIS A 128 -6.48 -15.72 -9.02
C HIS A 128 -7.21 -15.48 -10.34
N ASN A 129 -7.85 -14.31 -10.51
CA ASN A 129 -8.67 -13.97 -11.67
C ASN A 129 -7.98 -13.01 -12.66
N CYS A 130 -6.70 -12.74 -12.50
CA CYS A 130 -5.96 -11.83 -13.39
C CYS A 130 -5.64 -12.42 -14.76
N THR A 131 -6.58 -13.12 -15.38
CA THR A 131 -6.56 -13.47 -16.81
C THR A 131 -7.22 -12.38 -17.64
N LYS A 132 -6.83 -11.11 -17.48
CA LYS A 132 -7.23 -10.08 -18.42
C LYS A 132 -6.34 -10.16 -19.66
N HIS A 133 -6.98 -10.49 -20.79
CA HIS A 133 -6.43 -10.43 -22.16
C HIS A 133 -5.41 -11.49 -22.58
N GLY A 134 -5.55 -12.75 -22.16
CA GLY A 134 -4.74 -13.83 -22.75
C GLY A 134 -3.23 -13.73 -22.49
N GLU A 135 -2.83 -12.91 -21.57
CA GLU A 135 -1.44 -12.78 -21.12
C GLU A 135 -1.04 -13.99 -20.28
N PRO A 136 0.14 -14.59 -20.55
CA PRO A 136 0.55 -15.76 -19.81
C PRO A 136 0.85 -15.42 -18.36
N GLU A 137 0.24 -16.13 -17.44
CA GLU A 137 0.62 -16.47 -16.06
C GLU A 137 1.33 -15.45 -15.13
N THR A 138 1.67 -14.27 -15.59
CA THR A 138 2.43 -13.25 -14.83
C THR A 138 1.68 -12.62 -13.65
N GLY A 139 0.45 -13.04 -13.41
CA GLY A 139 -0.39 -12.53 -12.32
C GLY A 139 -0.82 -13.60 -11.29
N LYS A 140 -0.47 -14.87 -11.48
CA LYS A 140 -0.88 -15.91 -10.54
C LYS A 140 -0.26 -15.68 -9.15
N PRO A 141 -1.01 -15.91 -8.08
CA PRO A 141 -0.48 -15.79 -6.72
C PRO A 141 0.68 -16.78 -6.53
N ILE A 142 1.61 -16.37 -5.70
CA ILE A 142 2.68 -17.22 -5.21
C ILE A 142 2.10 -18.12 -4.13
N SER A 143 2.50 -19.39 -4.09
CA SER A 143 1.98 -20.32 -3.10
C SER A 143 2.38 -19.91 -1.67
N VAL A 144 1.50 -20.14 -0.71
CA VAL A 144 1.79 -19.91 0.71
C VAL A 144 3.04 -20.68 1.15
N LYS A 145 3.21 -21.89 0.64
CA LYS A 145 4.38 -22.71 0.94
C LYS A 145 5.70 -22.03 0.58
N LEU A 146 5.76 -21.34 -0.57
CA LEU A 146 6.97 -20.61 -0.96
C LEU A 146 7.26 -19.42 -0.02
N TYR A 147 6.22 -18.71 0.43
CA TYR A 147 6.39 -17.68 1.46
C TYR A 147 6.91 -18.31 2.77
N GLN A 148 6.38 -19.46 3.16
CA GLN A 148 6.84 -20.17 4.38
C GLN A 148 8.30 -20.58 4.28
N GLU A 149 8.77 -21.07 3.14
CA GLU A 149 10.18 -21.42 2.92
C GLU A 149 11.10 -20.22 3.15
N HIS A 150 10.78 -19.07 2.58
CA HIS A 150 11.54 -17.82 2.77
C HIS A 150 11.43 -17.24 4.19
N VAL A 151 10.26 -17.39 4.83
CA VAL A 151 10.11 -17.01 6.26
C VAL A 151 10.98 -17.90 7.14
N ASP A 152 11.01 -19.20 6.91
CA ASP A 152 11.85 -20.14 7.67
C ASP A 152 13.33 -19.76 7.58
N GLU A 153 13.84 -19.51 6.36
CA GLU A 153 15.23 -19.07 6.14
C GLU A 153 15.58 -17.79 6.91
N ASN A 154 14.67 -16.83 6.96
CA ASN A 154 14.87 -15.59 7.71
C ASN A 154 14.79 -15.81 9.24
N LEU A 155 13.95 -16.75 9.68
CA LEU A 155 13.75 -17.04 11.10
C LEU A 155 14.79 -18.02 11.70
N GLU A 156 15.50 -18.79 10.87
CA GLU A 156 16.62 -19.65 11.34
C GLU A 156 17.72 -18.85 12.03
N GLN A 157 17.89 -17.59 11.66
CA GLN A 157 18.93 -16.69 12.16
C GLN A 157 18.42 -15.66 13.17
N SER A 158 17.12 -15.68 13.53
CA SER A 158 16.50 -14.64 14.32
C SER A 158 15.26 -15.11 15.08
N ASP A 159 15.13 -14.63 16.32
CA ASP A 159 13.88 -14.76 17.11
C ASP A 159 12.84 -13.67 16.77
N SER A 160 12.98 -13.01 15.64
CA SER A 160 12.10 -11.92 15.23
C SER A 160 10.64 -12.35 15.16
N LYS A 161 9.75 -11.44 15.50
CA LYS A 161 8.33 -11.58 15.19
C LYS A 161 8.07 -11.27 13.73
N VAL A 162 6.99 -11.81 13.21
CA VAL A 162 6.56 -11.67 11.81
C VAL A 162 5.29 -10.84 11.78
N PHE A 163 5.34 -9.70 11.11
CA PHE A 163 4.12 -8.96 10.77
C PHE A 163 3.56 -9.51 9.46
N LEU A 164 2.37 -10.10 9.51
CA LEU A 164 1.68 -10.64 8.35
C LEU A 164 0.56 -9.69 7.89
N ALA A 165 0.74 -9.09 6.71
CA ALA A 165 -0.30 -8.39 5.98
C ALA A 165 -0.86 -9.29 4.88
N THR A 166 -2.12 -9.70 5.02
CA THR A 166 -2.81 -10.55 4.02
C THR A 166 -4.29 -10.23 3.95
N ASP A 167 -4.84 -10.31 2.76
CA ASP A 167 -6.26 -10.15 2.45
C ASP A 167 -7.06 -11.48 2.51
N ASP A 168 -6.40 -12.58 2.83
CA ASP A 168 -6.95 -13.94 2.77
C ASP A 168 -6.92 -14.62 4.14
N LEU A 169 -8.07 -15.19 4.55
CA LEU A 169 -8.21 -15.84 5.85
C LEU A 169 -7.47 -17.18 5.91
N ASP A 170 -7.53 -17.98 4.83
CA ASP A 170 -6.89 -19.29 4.78
C ASP A 170 -5.37 -19.14 4.86
N VAL A 171 -4.83 -18.08 4.26
CA VAL A 171 -3.40 -17.71 4.40
C VAL A 171 -3.05 -17.36 5.84
N LEU A 172 -3.88 -16.56 6.50
CA LEU A 172 -3.66 -16.19 7.90
C LEU A 172 -3.64 -17.44 8.80
N GLU A 173 -4.60 -18.34 8.62
CA GLU A 173 -4.69 -19.59 9.40
C GLU A 173 -3.46 -20.46 9.16
N ALA A 174 -3.06 -20.68 7.92
CA ALA A 174 -1.87 -21.49 7.58
C ALA A 174 -0.56 -20.91 8.16
N MET A 175 -0.44 -19.57 8.19
CA MET A 175 0.72 -18.93 8.78
C MET A 175 0.70 -18.99 10.31
N LYS A 176 -0.47 -18.82 10.94
CA LYS A 176 -0.62 -18.96 12.39
C LYS A 176 -0.42 -20.40 12.86
N GLU A 177 -0.89 -21.39 12.12
CA GLU A 177 -0.66 -22.81 12.41
C GLU A 177 0.85 -23.13 12.46
N ARG A 178 1.63 -22.56 11.52
CA ARG A 178 3.07 -22.85 11.43
C ARG A 178 3.91 -22.07 12.44
N TYR A 179 3.62 -20.78 12.63
CA TYR A 179 4.49 -19.87 13.38
C TYR A 179 3.94 -19.44 14.74
N GLY A 180 2.67 -19.78 15.04
CA GLY A 180 2.04 -19.53 16.33
C GLY A 180 2.05 -18.06 16.74
N ASN A 181 2.52 -17.80 17.93
CA ASN A 181 2.58 -16.48 18.55
C ASN A 181 3.66 -15.54 17.97
N ARG A 182 4.47 -16.01 17.04
CA ARG A 182 5.40 -15.14 16.29
C ARG A 182 4.67 -14.31 15.25
N ILE A 183 3.45 -14.70 14.81
CA ILE A 183 2.65 -13.94 13.85
C ILE A 183 1.86 -12.85 14.57
N LEU A 184 2.11 -11.60 14.17
CA LEU A 184 1.24 -10.47 14.45
C LEU A 184 0.59 -10.01 13.13
N THR A 185 -0.63 -9.54 13.24
CA THR A 185 -1.41 -9.04 12.10
C THR A 185 -2.42 -8.02 12.59
N THR A 186 -2.89 -7.15 11.71
CA THR A 186 -3.99 -6.23 12.01
C THR A 186 -5.31 -6.97 12.16
N GLU A 187 -6.22 -6.44 12.98
CA GLU A 187 -7.62 -6.82 12.96
C GLU A 187 -8.28 -6.18 11.75
N CYS A 188 -8.39 -6.92 10.66
CA CYS A 188 -8.96 -6.43 9.42
C CYS A 188 -9.92 -7.43 8.79
N ILE A 189 -10.77 -6.93 7.90
CA ILE A 189 -11.65 -7.75 7.08
C ILE A 189 -10.78 -8.57 6.13
N ARG A 190 -10.96 -9.88 6.14
CA ARG A 190 -10.32 -10.82 5.22
C ARG A 190 -11.34 -11.60 4.45
N SER A 191 -10.99 -11.96 3.24
CA SER A 191 -11.83 -12.78 2.37
C SER A 191 -11.57 -14.26 2.60
N THR A 192 -12.61 -15.06 2.38
CA THR A 192 -12.48 -16.50 2.14
C THR A 192 -12.69 -16.76 0.66
N GLY A 193 -11.73 -17.44 0.03
CA GLY A 193 -11.78 -17.69 -1.42
C GLY A 193 -11.36 -16.46 -2.25
N TYR A 194 -11.89 -16.30 -3.45
CA TYR A 194 -11.38 -15.35 -4.46
C TYR A 194 -12.08 -14.00 -4.49
N LYS A 195 -12.75 -13.60 -3.42
CA LYS A 195 -13.48 -12.32 -3.37
C LYS A 195 -12.54 -11.17 -3.04
N SER A 196 -12.59 -10.12 -3.84
CA SER A 196 -11.85 -8.89 -3.57
C SER A 196 -12.45 -8.14 -2.38
N ILE A 197 -11.64 -7.75 -1.39
CA ILE A 197 -12.11 -6.99 -0.23
C ILE A 197 -12.75 -5.66 -0.65
N HIS A 198 -12.19 -5.00 -1.65
CA HIS A 198 -12.62 -3.67 -2.05
C HIS A 198 -13.94 -3.66 -2.83
N HIS A 199 -14.23 -4.72 -3.59
CA HIS A 199 -15.37 -4.78 -4.48
C HIS A 199 -16.50 -5.66 -3.96
N ASP A 200 -16.17 -6.77 -3.30
CA ASP A 200 -17.08 -7.87 -3.09
C ASP A 200 -17.54 -8.05 -1.62
N LEU A 201 -16.86 -7.40 -0.68
CA LEU A 201 -17.20 -7.51 0.73
C LEU A 201 -17.91 -6.25 1.23
N GLU A 202 -19.00 -6.48 1.97
CA GLU A 202 -19.70 -5.42 2.70
C GLU A 202 -18.82 -4.87 3.83
N GLY A 203 -19.15 -3.67 4.30
CA GLY A 203 -18.47 -3.03 5.41
C GLY A 203 -18.19 -1.54 5.19
N ASN A 204 -17.62 -0.93 6.19
CA ASN A 204 -17.26 0.49 6.17
C ASN A 204 -16.06 0.73 5.24
N ASN A 205 -16.26 1.49 4.19
CA ASN A 205 -15.22 1.74 3.19
C ASN A 205 -14.03 2.53 3.77
N ARG A 206 -14.28 3.46 4.70
CA ARG A 206 -13.23 4.16 5.43
C ARG A 206 -12.35 3.17 6.21
N GLU A 207 -12.96 2.22 6.93
CA GLU A 207 -12.22 1.21 7.70
C GLU A 207 -11.37 0.31 6.79
N LYS A 208 -11.89 -0.09 5.62
CA LYS A 208 -11.10 -0.86 4.64
C LYS A 208 -9.85 -0.10 4.17
N GLY A 209 -9.98 1.19 3.94
CA GLY A 209 -8.85 2.04 3.57
C GLY A 209 -7.86 2.24 4.73
N GLU A 210 -8.36 2.43 5.94
CA GLU A 210 -7.53 2.56 7.14
C GLU A 210 -6.72 1.29 7.41
N GLN A 211 -7.35 0.13 7.30
CA GLN A 211 -6.71 -1.17 7.52
C GLN A 211 -5.54 -1.40 6.56
N VAL A 212 -5.76 -1.16 5.26
CA VAL A 212 -4.69 -1.35 4.25
C VAL A 212 -3.58 -0.31 4.41
N LEU A 213 -3.89 0.90 4.89
CA LEU A 213 -2.89 1.92 5.20
C LEU A 213 -2.05 1.52 6.41
N ILE A 214 -2.67 1.02 7.48
CA ILE A 214 -1.95 0.52 8.66
C ILE A 214 -1.02 -0.62 8.26
N ASP A 215 -1.48 -1.59 7.48
CA ASP A 215 -0.65 -2.69 6.98
C ASP A 215 0.60 -2.18 6.26
N CYS A 216 0.44 -1.21 5.36
CA CYS A 216 1.56 -0.61 4.64
C CYS A 216 2.54 0.11 5.57
N LEU A 217 2.04 0.89 6.52
CA LEU A 217 2.87 1.65 7.46
C LEU A 217 3.62 0.73 8.42
N VAL A 218 3.00 -0.35 8.91
CA VAL A 218 3.69 -1.34 9.74
C VAL A 218 4.76 -2.08 8.93
N LEU A 219 4.45 -2.51 7.69
CA LEU A 219 5.44 -3.10 6.80
C LEU A 219 6.63 -2.17 6.56
N SER A 220 6.39 -0.86 6.44
CA SER A 220 7.47 0.12 6.26
C SER A 220 8.41 0.24 7.47
N ARG A 221 7.98 -0.22 8.64
CA ARG A 221 8.74 -0.21 9.90
C ARG A 221 9.38 -1.56 10.23
N CYS A 222 9.20 -2.55 9.36
CA CYS A 222 9.93 -3.80 9.45
C CYS A 222 11.41 -3.61 9.03
N LYS A 223 12.25 -4.56 9.43
CA LYS A 223 13.67 -4.59 9.01
C LYS A 223 13.81 -5.09 7.57
N HIS A 224 13.03 -6.08 7.24
CA HIS A 224 13.01 -6.76 5.95
C HIS A 224 11.59 -7.18 5.61
N ILE A 225 11.23 -7.22 4.31
CA ILE A 225 9.93 -7.74 3.87
C ILE A 225 10.07 -8.82 2.81
N ILE A 226 9.25 -9.86 2.94
CA ILE A 226 9.03 -10.88 1.91
C ILE A 226 7.71 -10.55 1.22
N LYS A 227 7.72 -10.37 -0.10
CA LYS A 227 6.54 -9.91 -0.83
C LYS A 227 6.40 -10.53 -2.21
N GLY A 228 5.17 -10.53 -2.73
CA GLY A 228 4.89 -10.58 -4.16
C GLY A 228 4.72 -9.18 -4.75
N ILE A 229 4.29 -9.11 -6.02
CA ILE A 229 3.95 -7.84 -6.68
C ILE A 229 2.69 -7.25 -6.06
N SER A 230 2.82 -6.11 -5.39
CA SER A 230 1.73 -5.40 -4.74
C SER A 230 2.05 -3.93 -4.51
N ASN A 231 1.08 -3.05 -4.78
CA ASN A 231 1.22 -1.63 -4.47
C ASN A 231 1.33 -1.35 -2.95
N VAL A 232 0.77 -2.19 -2.09
CA VAL A 232 0.90 -2.06 -0.62
C VAL A 232 2.37 -2.17 -0.21
N ALA A 233 3.00 -3.30 -0.54
CA ALA A 233 4.39 -3.55 -0.18
C ALA A 233 5.36 -2.58 -0.89
N LEU A 234 5.05 -2.21 -2.14
CA LEU A 234 5.83 -1.20 -2.87
C LEU A 234 5.77 0.16 -2.18
N CYS A 235 4.59 0.61 -1.75
CA CYS A 235 4.47 1.87 -1.03
C CYS A 235 5.14 1.82 0.34
N ALA A 236 5.16 0.68 1.04
CA ALA A 236 5.94 0.53 2.27
C ALA A 236 7.43 0.86 2.05
N MET A 237 7.98 0.44 0.90
CA MET A 237 9.36 0.77 0.52
C MET A 237 9.55 2.25 0.17
N PHE A 238 8.51 2.97 -0.23
CA PHE A 238 8.58 4.42 -0.44
C PHE A 238 8.61 5.19 0.88
N TRP A 239 7.94 4.70 1.94
CA TRP A 239 8.03 5.31 3.27
C TRP A 239 9.39 5.10 3.95
N ASN A 240 10.08 4.00 3.64
CA ASN A 240 11.35 3.67 4.25
C ASN A 240 12.37 3.24 3.20
N LEU A 241 13.36 4.08 2.95
CA LEU A 241 14.44 3.80 1.98
C LEU A 241 15.39 2.70 2.44
N ASP A 242 15.49 2.46 3.75
CA ASP A 242 16.35 1.42 4.33
C ASP A 242 15.67 0.04 4.38
N LEU A 243 14.38 -0.03 4.06
CA LEU A 243 13.64 -1.28 4.04
C LEU A 243 14.17 -2.19 2.93
N THR A 244 14.71 -3.33 3.31
CA THR A 244 15.13 -4.37 2.35
C THR A 244 13.98 -5.30 1.99
N CYS A 245 14.03 -5.95 0.84
CA CYS A 245 12.95 -6.86 0.45
C CYS A 245 13.42 -8.05 -0.39
N GLU A 246 12.68 -9.15 -0.25
CA GLU A 246 12.65 -10.27 -1.17
C GLU A 246 11.37 -10.20 -2.01
N ASN A 247 11.51 -9.98 -3.32
CA ASN A 247 10.37 -10.03 -4.24
C ASN A 247 10.29 -11.43 -4.87
N LEU A 248 9.39 -12.26 -4.37
CA LEU A 248 9.27 -13.66 -4.82
C LEU A 248 8.85 -13.79 -6.29
N ASN A 249 8.21 -12.78 -6.87
CA ASN A 249 7.92 -12.77 -8.30
C ASN A 249 9.19 -12.61 -9.14
N SER A 250 10.11 -11.74 -8.75
CA SER A 250 11.39 -11.57 -9.44
C SER A 250 12.28 -12.81 -9.29
N ILE A 251 12.34 -13.37 -8.08
CA ILE A 251 13.21 -14.51 -7.75
C ILE A 251 12.75 -15.78 -8.47
N HIS A 252 11.44 -16.08 -8.44
CA HIS A 252 10.92 -17.38 -8.89
C HIS A 252 10.17 -17.34 -10.23
N ARG A 253 9.86 -16.17 -10.76
CA ARG A 253 9.05 -16.02 -11.98
C ARG A 253 9.66 -15.07 -13.02
N ASN A 254 10.82 -14.50 -12.77
CA ASN A 254 11.47 -13.49 -13.61
C ASN A 254 10.55 -12.30 -13.94
N ASP A 255 9.65 -11.96 -13.03
CA ASP A 255 8.74 -10.83 -13.18
C ASP A 255 9.32 -9.59 -12.51
N THR A 256 9.98 -8.77 -13.30
CA THR A 256 10.75 -7.59 -12.86
C THR A 256 9.95 -6.28 -12.93
N ARG A 257 8.62 -6.34 -13.08
CA ARG A 257 7.79 -5.12 -13.25
C ARG A 257 7.98 -4.06 -12.17
N GLU A 258 8.38 -4.46 -10.97
CA GLU A 258 8.64 -3.54 -9.85
C GLU A 258 10.13 -3.26 -9.61
N ASP A 259 11.05 -3.95 -10.29
CA ASP A 259 12.49 -3.83 -10.03
C ASP A 259 13.02 -2.43 -10.37
N PHE A 260 12.41 -1.76 -11.35
CA PHE A 260 12.76 -0.38 -11.71
C PHE A 260 12.40 0.66 -10.64
N VAL A 261 11.54 0.30 -9.70
CA VAL A 261 11.11 1.16 -8.60
C VAL A 261 11.92 0.84 -7.35
N ASN A 262 12.61 -0.30 -7.35
CA ASN A 262 13.42 -0.81 -6.25
C ASN A 262 14.91 -0.42 -6.39
N ALA A 263 15.31 0.13 -7.52
CA ALA A 263 16.63 0.71 -7.76
C ALA A 263 16.62 2.23 -7.43
#